data_83a0cf95e67ecdcf5313107dd83fd4ca
#
_entry.id   83a0cf95e67ecdcf5313107dd83fd4ca
#
_cell.length_a   1.000
_cell.length_b   1.000
_cell.length_c   1.000
_cell.angle_alpha   90.00
_cell.angle_beta   90.00
_cell.angle_gamma   90.00
#
_symmetry.space_group_name_H-M   'P 1'
#
loop_
_entity.id
_entity.type
_entity.pdbx_description
1 polymer ?
#
loop_
_entity_poly.entity_id
_entity_poly.type
_entity_poly.pdbx_seq_one_letter_code
_entity_poly.pdbx_strand_id
1 'polypeptide(L)' 'AAVRQVLEAAPVPVHVFCGHYHVERSLIRKNLTVHITPSCYFQLDAASVDFRIDHFRAGLRCIRIQDDGTLATTVVYL' A
#
# COMPACT_ATOMS: atom_id res chain seq x y z
N ALA A 1 17.61 1.90 2.92
CA ALA A 1 18.02 0.60 2.39
C ALA A 1 18.36 0.70 0.90
N ALA A 2 19.15 -0.24 0.40
CA ALA A 2 19.63 -0.24 -0.98
C ALA A 2 18.47 -0.29 -1.99
N VAL A 3 17.43 -1.06 -1.71
CA VAL A 3 16.26 -1.15 -2.60
C VAL A 3 15.59 0.21 -2.76
N ARG A 4 15.36 0.92 -1.67
CA ARG A 4 14.75 2.24 -1.71
C ARG A 4 15.59 3.21 -2.53
N GLN A 5 16.90 3.19 -2.35
CA GLN A 5 17.81 4.07 -3.08
C GLN A 5 17.76 3.83 -4.58
N VAL A 6 17.72 2.57 -4.99
CA VAL A 6 17.59 2.21 -6.41
C VAL A 6 16.28 2.74 -6.99
N LEU A 7 15.17 2.57 -6.28
CA LEU A 7 13.85 3.01 -6.73
C LEU A 7 13.77 4.54 -6.80
N GLU A 8 14.31 5.23 -5.81
CA GLU A 8 14.32 6.70 -5.79
C GLU A 8 15.19 7.30 -6.88
N ALA A 9 16.20 6.57 -7.34
CA ALA A 9 17.08 7.02 -8.41
C ALA A 9 16.44 6.89 -9.80
N ALA A 10 15.33 6.16 -9.93
CA ALA A 10 14.64 6.03 -11.22
C ALA A 10 14.09 7.40 -11.65
N PRO A 11 14.20 7.75 -12.95
CA PRO A 11 13.74 9.05 -13.45
C PRO A 11 12.23 9.09 -13.74
N VAL A 12 11.46 8.20 -13.14
CA VAL A 12 10.01 8.06 -13.36
C VAL A 12 9.32 7.84 -12.03
N PRO A 13 8.00 8.10 -11.94
CA PRO A 13 7.23 7.70 -10.77
C PRO A 13 7.26 6.19 -10.58
N VAL A 14 7.44 5.76 -9.33
CA VAL A 14 7.49 4.34 -8.97
C VAL A 14 6.40 4.06 -7.94
N HIS A 15 5.58 3.05 -8.20
CA HIS A 15 4.56 2.59 -7.26
C HIS A 15 4.92 1.20 -6.77
N VAL A 16 4.97 1.03 -5.45
CA VAL A 16 5.24 -0.25 -4.80
C VAL A 16 3.98 -0.67 -4.06
N PHE A 17 3.57 -1.90 -4.29
CA PHE A 17 2.42 -2.49 -3.61
C PHE A 17 2.91 -3.61 -2.69
N CYS A 18 2.54 -3.54 -1.43
CA CYS A 18 2.92 -4.55 -0.45
C CYS A 18 1.78 -4.85 0.51
N GLY A 19 1.86 -5.99 1.17
CA GLY A 19 0.90 -6.42 2.17
C GLY A 19 1.60 -6.67 3.50
N HIS A 20 1.15 -7.67 4.22
CA HIS A 20 1.74 -8.17 5.47
C HIS A 20 1.33 -7.39 6.73
N TYR A 21 1.21 -6.08 6.64
CA TYR A 21 1.02 -5.24 7.84
C TYR A 21 -0.42 -5.21 8.35
N HIS A 22 -1.38 -5.75 7.59
CA HIS A 22 -2.80 -5.81 7.95
C HIS A 22 -3.41 -4.42 8.19
N VAL A 23 -2.95 -3.43 7.45
CA VAL A 23 -3.49 -2.05 7.48
C VAL A 23 -3.52 -1.51 6.06
N GLU A 24 -4.36 -0.51 5.86
CA GLU A 24 -4.37 0.26 4.61
C GLU A 24 -3.57 1.54 4.83
N ARG A 25 -2.56 1.78 3.98
CA ARG A 25 -1.74 2.98 4.09
C ARG A 25 -1.05 3.30 2.78
N SER A 26 -0.81 4.58 2.55
CA SER A 26 0.02 5.04 1.43
C SER A 26 1.08 5.99 1.96
N LEU A 27 2.31 5.80 1.51
CA LEU A 27 3.45 6.62 1.90
C LEU A 27 4.10 7.16 0.63
N ILE A 28 4.41 8.46 0.62
CA ILE A 28 5.02 9.11 -0.54
C ILE A 28 6.37 9.67 -0.13
N ARG A 29 7.39 9.37 -0.94
CA ARG A 29 8.74 9.92 -0.80
C ARG A 29 9.35 10.13 -2.17
N LYS A 30 9.58 11.40 -2.55
CA LYS A 30 10.12 11.75 -3.88
C LYS A 30 9.23 11.16 -4.99
N ASN A 31 9.83 10.36 -5.90
CA ASN A 31 9.12 9.68 -6.98
C ASN A 31 8.45 8.38 -6.53
N LEU A 32 8.62 7.98 -5.28
CA LEU A 32 8.21 6.67 -4.77
C LEU A 32 6.91 6.80 -3.98
N THR A 33 5.91 6.00 -4.35
CA THR A 33 4.67 5.83 -3.58
C THR A 33 4.57 4.37 -3.16
N VAL A 34 4.45 4.12 -1.86
CA VAL A 34 4.28 2.78 -1.31
C VAL A 34 2.85 2.64 -0.85
N HIS A 35 2.15 1.64 -1.41
CA HIS A 35 0.77 1.33 -1.08
C HIS A 35 0.75 0.06 -0.25
N ILE A 36 0.38 0.19 1.03
CA ILE A 36 0.22 -0.96 1.91
C ILE A 36 -1.23 -1.42 1.80
N THR A 37 -1.41 -2.68 1.41
CA THR A 37 -2.72 -3.26 1.18
C THR A 37 -3.20 -3.98 2.44
N PRO A 38 -4.49 -3.84 2.80
CA PRO A 38 -5.03 -4.56 3.96
C PRO A 38 -5.05 -6.06 3.75
N SER A 39 -5.22 -6.79 4.83
CA SER A 39 -5.28 -8.25 4.82
C SER A 39 -6.60 -8.75 4.25
N CYS A 40 -6.56 -9.93 3.63
CA CYS A 40 -7.78 -10.66 3.27
C CYS A 40 -8.41 -11.39 4.45
N TYR A 41 -7.86 -11.26 5.64
CA TYR A 41 -8.34 -11.96 6.84
C TYR A 41 -8.80 -11.00 7.92
N PHE A 42 -7.88 -10.25 8.53
CA PHE A 42 -8.20 -9.26 9.56
C PHE A 42 -7.29 -8.07 9.43
N GLN A 43 -7.72 -6.95 10.02
CA GLN A 43 -6.95 -5.71 10.00
C GLN A 43 -6.50 -5.36 11.41
N LEU A 44 -5.33 -4.74 11.52
CA LEU A 44 -4.78 -4.26 12.77
C LEU A 44 -5.13 -2.79 13.00
N ASP A 45 -5.21 -2.39 14.27
CA ASP A 45 -5.39 -1.00 14.64
C ASP A 45 -4.05 -0.27 14.48
N ALA A 46 -3.95 0.54 13.43
CA ALA A 46 -2.72 1.26 13.11
C ALA A 46 -2.34 2.32 14.16
N ALA A 47 -3.29 2.74 14.98
CA ALA A 47 -3.05 3.73 16.03
C ALA A 47 -2.56 3.11 17.34
N SER A 48 -2.63 1.78 17.48
CA SER A 48 -2.23 1.08 18.69
C SER A 48 -0.74 0.73 18.64
N VAL A 49 -0.02 0.90 19.76
CA VAL A 49 1.36 0.46 19.87
C VAL A 49 1.46 -1.03 20.18
N ASP A 50 0.39 -1.64 20.66
CA ASP A 50 0.30 -3.06 20.93
C ASP A 50 -0.41 -3.75 19.77
N PHE A 51 -0.27 -5.09 19.70
CA PHE A 51 -1.04 -5.89 18.76
C PHE A 51 -2.53 -5.78 19.11
N ARG A 52 -3.31 -5.20 18.18
CA ARG A 52 -4.76 -5.04 18.38
C ARG A 52 -5.45 -5.22 17.03
N ILE A 53 -6.41 -6.13 17.00
CA ILE A 53 -7.23 -6.35 15.84
C ILE A 53 -8.31 -5.27 15.80
N ASP A 54 -8.40 -4.55 14.67
CA ASP A 54 -9.41 -3.53 14.45
C ASP A 54 -10.73 -4.15 13.99
N HIS A 55 -10.68 -4.97 12.93
CA HIS A 55 -11.87 -5.65 12.43
C HIS A 55 -11.47 -6.87 11.59
N PHE A 56 -12.47 -7.73 11.31
CA PHE A 56 -12.28 -8.96 10.56
C PHE A 56 -12.80 -8.88 9.12
N ARG A 57 -13.01 -7.70 8.58
CA ARG A 57 -13.39 -7.55 7.19
C ARG A 57 -12.18 -7.74 6.30
N ALA A 58 -12.35 -8.62 5.31
CA ALA A 58 -11.30 -8.80 4.29
C ALA A 58 -11.15 -7.55 3.45
N GLY A 59 -9.93 -7.16 3.18
CA GLY A 59 -9.62 -6.04 2.30
C GLY A 59 -8.92 -6.50 1.04
N LEU A 60 -9.14 -5.80 -0.06
CA LEU A 60 -8.42 -6.03 -1.30
C LEU A 60 -8.18 -4.71 -2.00
N ARG A 61 -7.20 -4.69 -2.88
CA ARG A 61 -6.87 -3.51 -3.64
C ARG A 61 -7.09 -3.75 -5.13
N CYS A 62 -7.80 -2.81 -5.76
CA CYS A 62 -7.94 -2.78 -7.19
C CYS A 62 -6.93 -1.80 -7.76
N ILE A 63 -6.22 -2.19 -8.81
CA ILE A 63 -5.22 -1.36 -9.46
C ILE A 63 -5.63 -1.22 -10.91
N ARG A 64 -5.73 0.02 -11.40
CA ARG A 64 -6.02 0.32 -12.79
C ARG A 64 -4.87 1.12 -13.39
N ILE A 65 -4.32 0.62 -14.47
CA ILE A 65 -3.30 1.34 -15.24
C ILE A 65 -3.99 1.85 -16.51
N GLN A 66 -3.97 3.17 -16.71
CA GLN A 66 -4.62 3.81 -17.84
C GLN A 66 -3.69 3.83 -19.06
N ASP A 67 -4.27 4.11 -20.23
CA ASP A 67 -3.51 4.10 -21.47
C ASP A 67 -2.39 5.14 -21.49
N ASP A 68 -2.56 6.24 -20.77
CA ASP A 68 -1.54 7.30 -20.68
C ASP A 68 -0.45 6.99 -19.63
N GLY A 69 -0.50 5.81 -19.01
CA GLY A 69 0.45 5.39 -17.99
C GLY A 69 0.11 5.81 -16.58
N THR A 70 -0.97 6.57 -16.37
CA THR A 70 -1.38 6.92 -15.02
C THR A 70 -1.97 5.73 -14.28
N LEU A 71 -1.84 5.74 -12.97
CA LEU A 71 -2.29 4.66 -12.11
C LEU A 71 -3.37 5.15 -11.16
N ALA A 72 -4.45 4.38 -11.06
CA ALA A 72 -5.49 4.59 -10.07
C ALA A 72 -5.62 3.34 -9.22
N THR A 73 -5.76 3.50 -7.90
CA THR A 73 -5.91 2.36 -7.00
C THR A 73 -6.93 2.66 -5.93
N THR A 74 -7.68 1.65 -5.55
CA THR A 74 -8.76 1.73 -4.58
C THR A 74 -8.76 0.50 -3.69
N VAL A 75 -9.00 0.69 -2.41
CA VAL A 75 -9.16 -0.41 -1.45
C VAL A 75 -10.64 -0.64 -1.21
N VAL A 76 -11.03 -1.91 -1.22
CA VAL A 76 -12.41 -2.34 -0.94
C VAL A 76 -12.39 -3.33 0.21
N TYR A 77 -13.30 -3.14 1.16
CA TYR A 77 -13.51 -4.08 2.26
C TYR A 77 -14.81 -4.84 2.03
N LEU A 78 -14.72 -6.14 2.16
CA LEU A 78 -15.87 -7.03 1.96
C LEU A 78 -16.71 -7.21 3.21
#